data_ceb1856864da063c88590ae6308bcfdf
#
_entry.id   ceb1856864da063c88590ae6308bcfdf
#
_cell.length_a   1.000
_cell.length_b   1.000
_cell.length_c   1.000
_cell.angle_alpha   90.00
_cell.angle_beta   90.00
_cell.angle_gamma   90.00
#
_symmetry.space_group_name_H-M   'P 1'
#
loop_
_entity.id
_entity.type
_entity.pdbx_description
1 polymer ?
#
loop_
_entity_poly.entity_id
_entity_poly.type
_entity_poly.pdbx_seq_one_letter_code
_entity_poly.pdbx_strand_id
1 'polypeptide(L)'
;MKRRIVAQMAILALSLSAPVLAVTHAPQAAAADGNIIHVSAEGGSDAGDGTAAKPLQTIGAALKKAGGGDTIELANGTYREGELAVDKGVTIKAAEGAKPVLTGAEVPKSWSAGGDGKWSTGKDMVRFCTVCTINADPTKEGIAAHPEQVFVDGKPLTQVLSRAEVTESTFYVDDPDPVTLKNPKNNQAGYNVKPHRGTSYVIGVDPNQHQVEVVQHSRALSFNTDNIALSGLTVEKYSAVQRWDYEDPEIGTISGGGMVVAAH
;
A
#
# COMPACT_ATOMS: atom_id res chain seq x y z
N MET A 1 50.36 65.17 54.43
CA MET A 1 49.30 64.33 55.05
C MET A 1 48.10 64.33 54.17
N LYS A 2 47.90 63.22 53.36
CA LYS A 2 46.75 63.08 52.42
C LYS A 2 45.88 61.93 52.92
N ARG A 3 44.71 62.27 53.40
CA ARG A 3 43.67 61.27 53.75
C ARG A 3 43.01 60.73 52.48
N ARG A 4 43.06 59.44 52.30
CA ARG A 4 42.30 58.72 51.29
C ARG A 4 40.94 58.33 51.87
N ILE A 5 39.87 58.77 51.23
CA ILE A 5 38.53 58.37 51.51
C ILE A 5 38.24 57.13 50.63
N VAL A 6 37.91 56.02 51.24
CA VAL A 6 37.48 54.78 50.56
C VAL A 6 35.95 54.79 50.53
N ALA A 7 35.37 54.95 49.34
CA ALA A 7 33.92 54.84 49.18
C ALA A 7 33.57 53.35 48.98
N GLN A 8 32.75 52.83 49.88
CA GLN A 8 32.16 51.49 49.69
C GLN A 8 30.90 51.64 48.86
N MET A 9 30.93 51.02 47.68
CA MET A 9 29.74 50.79 46.81
C MET A 9 29.03 49.54 47.30
N ALA A 10 27.81 49.70 47.83
CA ALA A 10 26.89 48.57 48.05
C ALA A 10 26.21 48.19 46.76
N ILE A 11 26.45 46.98 46.31
CA ILE A 11 25.77 46.38 45.12
C ILE A 11 24.45 45.75 45.63
N LEU A 12 23.34 46.39 45.29
CA LEU A 12 22.00 45.85 45.55
C LEU A 12 21.68 44.84 44.46
N ALA A 13 21.74 43.56 44.77
CA ALA A 13 21.33 42.49 43.86
C ALA A 13 19.81 42.37 43.84
N LEU A 14 19.21 42.83 42.75
CA LEU A 14 17.79 42.69 42.49
C LEU A 14 17.55 41.27 41.89
N SER A 15 17.04 40.35 42.70
CA SER A 15 16.64 39.02 42.24
C SER A 15 15.29 39.09 41.54
N LEU A 16 15.29 39.08 40.18
CA LEU A 16 14.10 38.84 39.38
C LEU A 16 13.74 37.35 39.49
N SER A 17 12.78 36.99 40.30
CA SER A 17 12.12 35.69 40.23
C SER A 17 11.08 35.72 39.13
N ALA A 18 11.41 35.11 37.96
CA ALA A 18 10.44 34.83 36.91
C ALA A 18 9.45 33.74 37.38
N PRO A 19 8.13 33.92 37.19
CA PRO A 19 7.20 32.86 37.48
C PRO A 19 7.41 31.69 36.48
N VAL A 20 7.71 30.52 37.01
CA VAL A 20 7.68 29.26 36.23
C VAL A 20 6.21 28.98 35.91
N LEU A 21 5.81 29.24 34.68
CA LEU A 21 4.54 28.75 34.15
C LEU A 21 4.59 27.22 34.12
N ALA A 22 3.96 26.59 35.09
CA ALA A 22 3.70 25.18 35.09
C ALA A 22 2.75 24.89 33.91
N VAL A 23 3.28 24.32 32.82
CA VAL A 23 2.47 23.77 31.77
C VAL A 23 1.80 22.52 32.34
N THR A 24 0.58 22.67 32.81
CA THR A 24 -0.26 21.53 33.17
C THR A 24 -0.63 20.82 31.87
N HIS A 25 0.02 19.70 31.64
CA HIS A 25 -0.46 18.77 30.63
C HIS A 25 -1.84 18.31 31.08
N ALA A 26 -2.88 18.68 30.32
CA ALA A 26 -4.19 18.09 30.55
C ALA A 26 -4.00 16.55 30.43
N PRO A 27 -4.61 15.77 31.36
CA PRO A 27 -4.55 14.33 31.23
C PRO A 27 -5.11 13.98 29.85
N GLN A 28 -4.26 13.41 29.01
CA GLN A 28 -4.68 12.84 27.74
C GLN A 28 -5.70 11.79 28.12
N ALA A 29 -6.96 11.99 27.71
CA ALA A 29 -8.02 11.04 28.00
C ALA A 29 -7.49 9.66 27.57
N ALA A 30 -7.39 8.74 28.51
CA ALA A 30 -7.06 7.35 28.21
C ALA A 30 -8.08 6.93 27.15
N ALA A 31 -7.61 6.57 25.96
CA ALA A 31 -8.48 5.97 24.96
C ALA A 31 -9.17 4.80 25.68
N ALA A 32 -10.49 4.78 25.66
CA ALA A 32 -11.24 3.63 26.16
C ALA A 32 -10.62 2.40 25.52
N ASP A 33 -10.30 1.36 26.33
CA ASP A 33 -9.76 0.10 25.80
C ASP A 33 -10.76 -0.40 24.76
N GLY A 34 -10.41 -0.21 23.47
CA GLY A 34 -11.23 -0.67 22.35
C GLY A 34 -11.26 -2.20 22.33
N ASN A 35 -12.23 -2.74 21.64
CA ASN A 35 -12.33 -4.20 21.48
C ASN A 35 -11.15 -4.70 20.62
N ILE A 36 -10.75 -5.97 20.85
CA ILE A 36 -9.81 -6.64 19.97
C ILE A 36 -10.62 -7.47 18.96
N ILE A 37 -10.38 -7.23 17.68
CA ILE A 37 -10.93 -8.00 16.57
C ILE A 37 -9.82 -8.87 16.02
N HIS A 38 -9.96 -10.16 16.15
CA HIS A 38 -8.98 -11.14 15.67
C HIS A 38 -9.22 -11.48 14.21
N VAL A 39 -8.12 -11.54 13.44
CA VAL A 39 -8.12 -11.86 12.00
C VAL A 39 -7.10 -12.97 11.73
N SER A 40 -7.50 -13.98 10.96
CA SER A 40 -6.66 -15.09 10.56
C SER A 40 -6.92 -15.45 9.10
N ALA A 41 -5.95 -15.22 8.22
CA ALA A 41 -6.07 -15.49 6.78
C ALA A 41 -6.39 -16.96 6.47
N GLU A 42 -5.83 -17.89 7.25
CA GLU A 42 -5.97 -19.34 7.02
C GLU A 42 -7.06 -19.99 7.87
N GLY A 43 -7.27 -19.48 9.09
CA GLY A 43 -8.19 -20.11 10.07
C GLY A 43 -9.46 -19.31 10.33
N GLY A 44 -9.62 -18.14 9.70
CA GLY A 44 -10.75 -17.25 9.89
C GLY A 44 -11.89 -17.46 8.90
N SER A 45 -13.00 -16.77 9.17
CA SER A 45 -14.13 -16.66 8.26
C SER A 45 -14.77 -15.27 8.44
N ASP A 46 -15.10 -14.60 7.36
CA ASP A 46 -15.76 -13.29 7.43
C ASP A 46 -17.21 -13.36 7.93
N ALA A 47 -17.75 -14.58 8.08
CA ALA A 47 -18.98 -14.86 8.83
C ALA A 47 -18.74 -14.96 10.34
N GLY A 48 -17.49 -14.92 10.81
CA GLY A 48 -17.10 -14.94 12.21
C GLY A 48 -17.50 -13.67 12.96
N ASP A 49 -17.44 -13.75 14.29
CA ASP A 49 -17.73 -12.59 15.14
C ASP A 49 -16.50 -11.73 15.48
N GLY A 50 -15.30 -12.14 15.04
CA GLY A 50 -14.04 -11.45 15.30
C GLY A 50 -13.44 -11.74 16.67
N THR A 51 -13.99 -12.69 17.44
CA THR A 51 -13.35 -13.18 18.67
C THR A 51 -12.17 -14.11 18.34
N ALA A 52 -11.30 -14.35 19.32
CA ALA A 52 -10.19 -15.30 19.16
C ALA A 52 -10.66 -16.73 18.77
N ALA A 53 -11.86 -17.14 19.20
CA ALA A 53 -12.45 -18.44 18.86
C ALA A 53 -13.09 -18.48 17.46
N LYS A 54 -13.49 -17.32 16.92
CA LYS A 54 -14.14 -17.17 15.60
C LYS A 54 -13.58 -15.94 14.87
N PRO A 55 -12.28 -15.95 14.52
CA PRO A 55 -11.65 -14.81 13.89
C PRO A 55 -12.25 -14.53 12.50
N LEU A 56 -12.17 -13.30 12.07
CA LEU A 56 -12.45 -12.92 10.68
C LEU A 56 -11.33 -13.44 9.78
N GLN A 57 -11.62 -13.60 8.49
CA GLN A 57 -10.62 -14.05 7.52
C GLN A 57 -9.83 -12.87 6.94
N THR A 58 -10.49 -11.73 6.72
CA THR A 58 -9.92 -10.60 6.00
C THR A 58 -9.77 -9.35 6.87
N ILE A 59 -8.75 -8.54 6.58
CA ILE A 59 -8.57 -7.23 7.20
C ILE A 59 -9.74 -6.31 6.80
N GLY A 60 -10.21 -6.42 5.55
CA GLY A 60 -11.34 -5.64 5.07
C GLY A 60 -12.65 -5.89 5.87
N ALA A 61 -12.92 -7.14 6.26
CA ALA A 61 -14.06 -7.46 7.13
C ALA A 61 -13.87 -6.88 8.53
N ALA A 62 -12.65 -6.94 9.07
CA ALA A 62 -12.33 -6.37 10.37
C ALA A 62 -12.49 -4.84 10.38
N LEU A 63 -12.03 -4.14 9.35
CA LEU A 63 -12.19 -2.69 9.21
C LEU A 63 -13.67 -2.26 9.15
N LYS A 64 -14.52 -3.03 8.46
CA LYS A 64 -15.97 -2.79 8.44
C LYS A 64 -16.60 -2.93 9.82
N LYS A 65 -16.16 -3.93 10.59
CA LYS A 65 -16.68 -4.25 11.92
C LYS A 65 -16.17 -3.30 13.01
N ALA A 66 -14.92 -2.88 12.93
CA ALA A 66 -14.26 -2.08 13.94
C ALA A 66 -14.97 -0.74 14.22
N GLY A 67 -14.97 -0.33 15.48
CA GLY A 67 -15.27 1.00 15.96
C GLY A 67 -13.99 1.83 16.12
N GLY A 68 -14.15 3.14 16.40
CA GLY A 68 -13.02 3.98 16.78
C GLY A 68 -12.40 3.52 18.11
N GLY A 69 -11.08 3.41 18.15
CA GLY A 69 -10.33 2.91 19.30
C GLY A 69 -10.10 1.40 19.32
N ASP A 70 -10.75 0.64 18.44
CA ASP A 70 -10.58 -0.81 18.39
C ASP A 70 -9.19 -1.23 17.87
N THR A 71 -8.78 -2.43 18.24
CA THR A 71 -7.55 -3.08 17.74
C THR A 71 -7.91 -4.24 16.82
N ILE A 72 -7.35 -4.23 15.62
CA ILE A 72 -7.39 -5.35 14.68
C ILE A 72 -6.10 -6.13 14.83
N GLU A 73 -6.18 -7.35 15.34
CA GLU A 73 -5.02 -8.19 15.62
C GLU A 73 -4.89 -9.30 14.59
N LEU A 74 -3.76 -9.32 13.88
CA LEU A 74 -3.49 -10.20 12.75
C LEU A 74 -2.68 -11.41 13.19
N ALA A 75 -3.21 -12.61 12.98
CA ALA A 75 -2.46 -13.86 13.12
C ALA A 75 -1.42 -14.00 11.98
N ASN A 76 -0.53 -15.00 12.10
CA ASN A 76 0.34 -15.40 10.98
C ASN A 76 -0.51 -15.71 9.74
N GLY A 77 0.03 -15.37 8.58
CA GLY A 77 -0.60 -15.66 7.30
C GLY A 77 -0.33 -14.59 6.26
N THR A 78 -0.73 -14.90 5.03
CA THR A 78 -0.64 -13.98 3.90
C THR A 78 -2.05 -13.45 3.59
N TYR A 79 -2.23 -12.16 3.81
CA TYR A 79 -3.47 -11.42 3.53
C TYR A 79 -3.37 -10.82 2.13
N ARG A 80 -4.06 -11.42 1.16
CA ARG A 80 -4.08 -10.98 -0.24
C ARG A 80 -5.22 -10.01 -0.45
N GLU A 81 -4.98 -8.78 -0.05
CA GLU A 81 -5.97 -7.71 -0.05
C GLU A 81 -5.35 -6.39 -0.49
N GLY A 82 -6.18 -5.46 -0.91
CA GLY A 82 -5.76 -4.10 -1.22
C GLY A 82 -6.93 -3.15 -1.32
N GLU A 83 -6.60 -1.88 -1.57
CA GLU A 83 -7.56 -0.76 -1.64
C GLU A 83 -8.40 -0.63 -0.36
N LEU A 84 -7.83 -1.01 0.79
CA LEU A 84 -8.51 -0.99 2.08
C LEU A 84 -8.63 0.43 2.63
N ALA A 85 -9.84 0.92 2.81
CA ALA A 85 -10.10 2.23 3.41
C ALA A 85 -10.13 2.11 4.95
N VAL A 86 -9.29 2.89 5.62
CA VAL A 86 -9.26 3.01 7.07
C VAL A 86 -9.90 4.36 7.45
N ASP A 87 -11.21 4.30 7.69
CA ASP A 87 -12.05 5.48 7.94
C ASP A 87 -12.29 5.74 9.43
N LYS A 88 -11.72 4.92 10.30
CA LYS A 88 -11.87 4.99 11.76
C LYS A 88 -10.49 4.91 12.41
N GLY A 89 -10.30 5.65 13.50
CA GLY A 89 -9.06 5.59 14.29
C GLY A 89 -8.94 4.22 14.96
N VAL A 90 -8.15 3.34 14.38
CA VAL A 90 -7.94 1.96 14.84
C VAL A 90 -6.46 1.61 14.91
N THR A 91 -6.12 0.62 15.73
CA THR A 91 -4.80 0.00 15.73
C THR A 91 -4.85 -1.29 14.92
N ILE A 92 -3.99 -1.43 13.91
CA ILE A 92 -3.79 -2.68 13.16
C ILE A 92 -2.42 -3.21 13.54
N LYS A 93 -2.36 -4.39 14.15
CA LYS A 93 -1.09 -4.94 14.64
C LYS A 93 -0.99 -6.45 14.44
N ALA A 94 0.24 -6.95 14.40
CA ALA A 94 0.48 -8.39 14.51
C ALA A 94 0.10 -8.90 15.91
N ALA A 95 -0.43 -10.11 16.00
CA ALA A 95 -0.52 -10.85 17.24
C ALA A 95 0.89 -11.14 17.79
N GLU A 96 0.99 -11.44 19.07
CA GLU A 96 2.27 -11.71 19.71
C GLU A 96 3.02 -12.86 18.99
N GLY A 97 4.27 -12.59 18.56
CA GLY A 97 5.10 -13.55 17.83
C GLY A 97 4.67 -13.80 16.38
N ALA A 98 3.57 -13.20 15.90
CA ALA A 98 3.13 -13.35 14.52
C ALA A 98 3.91 -12.43 13.57
N LYS A 99 3.95 -12.83 12.30
CA LYS A 99 4.56 -12.08 11.18
C LYS A 99 3.60 -12.06 9.98
N PRO A 100 2.47 -11.37 10.09
CA PRO A 100 1.51 -11.29 9.00
C PRO A 100 2.09 -10.52 7.81
N VAL A 101 1.74 -10.96 6.60
CA VAL A 101 2.11 -10.31 5.35
C VAL A 101 0.85 -9.83 4.64
N LEU A 102 0.71 -8.53 4.45
CA LEU A 102 -0.31 -7.93 3.61
C LEU A 102 0.28 -7.71 2.22
N THR A 103 -0.27 -8.38 1.20
CA THR A 103 0.26 -8.37 -0.16
C THR A 103 -0.79 -7.98 -1.19
N GLY A 104 -0.37 -7.18 -2.16
CA GLY A 104 -1.19 -6.82 -3.32
C GLY A 104 -1.12 -7.84 -4.46
N ALA A 105 -0.36 -8.92 -4.29
CA ALA A 105 -0.24 -9.97 -5.28
C ALA A 105 -1.18 -11.14 -4.98
N GLU A 106 -1.84 -11.65 -6.02
CA GLU A 106 -2.69 -12.84 -5.98
C GLU A 106 -2.02 -14.01 -6.69
N VAL A 107 -2.38 -15.23 -6.31
CA VAL A 107 -2.07 -16.43 -7.07
C VAL A 107 -3.15 -16.64 -8.12
N PRO A 108 -2.84 -16.60 -9.42
CA PRO A 108 -3.82 -16.80 -10.48
C PRO A 108 -4.54 -18.15 -10.35
N LYS A 109 -5.86 -18.13 -10.51
CA LYS A 109 -6.72 -19.32 -10.32
C LYS A 109 -6.54 -20.36 -11.44
N SER A 110 -6.12 -19.94 -12.60
CA SER A 110 -5.98 -20.83 -13.77
C SER A 110 -4.86 -20.36 -14.68
N TRP A 111 -4.23 -21.36 -15.32
CA TRP A 111 -3.23 -21.17 -16.34
C TRP A 111 -3.54 -22.04 -17.55
N SER A 112 -3.25 -21.55 -18.73
CA SER A 112 -3.37 -22.27 -19.99
C SER A 112 -2.03 -22.35 -20.69
N ALA A 113 -1.59 -23.56 -21.00
CA ALA A 113 -0.37 -23.77 -21.78
C ALA A 113 -0.60 -23.35 -23.24
N GLY A 114 0.32 -22.54 -23.77
CA GLY A 114 0.38 -22.22 -25.19
C GLY A 114 1.22 -23.23 -25.95
N GLY A 115 0.97 -23.36 -27.28
CA GLY A 115 1.77 -24.21 -28.17
C GLY A 115 3.21 -23.70 -28.35
N ASP A 116 3.53 -22.51 -27.85
CA ASP A 116 4.84 -21.88 -27.91
C ASP A 116 5.67 -22.07 -26.61
N GLY A 117 5.26 -22.97 -25.72
CA GLY A 117 5.94 -23.26 -24.47
C GLY A 117 5.69 -22.19 -23.38
N LYS A 118 4.77 -21.27 -23.61
CA LYS A 118 4.42 -20.19 -22.68
C LYS A 118 3.07 -20.47 -22.03
N TRP A 119 2.87 -19.89 -20.86
CA TRP A 119 1.66 -20.04 -20.06
C TRP A 119 0.95 -18.70 -19.91
N SER A 120 -0.36 -18.70 -19.99
CA SER A 120 -1.20 -17.50 -19.84
C SER A 120 -2.19 -17.67 -18.70
N THR A 121 -2.39 -16.64 -17.89
CA THR A 121 -3.49 -16.62 -16.88
C THR A 121 -4.85 -16.57 -17.56
N GLY A 122 -5.91 -16.78 -16.78
CA GLY A 122 -7.26 -16.36 -17.17
C GLY A 122 -7.33 -14.86 -17.48
N LYS A 123 -8.40 -14.44 -18.16
CA LYS A 123 -8.64 -13.04 -18.56
C LYS A 123 -9.33 -12.22 -17.46
N ASP A 124 -9.02 -12.44 -16.22
CA ASP A 124 -9.58 -11.77 -15.06
C ASP A 124 -8.58 -10.91 -14.31
N MET A 125 -7.35 -10.83 -14.82
CA MET A 125 -6.28 -10.03 -14.23
C MET A 125 -6.46 -8.53 -14.48
N VAL A 126 -5.86 -7.74 -13.59
CA VAL A 126 -5.90 -6.27 -13.66
C VAL A 126 -4.80 -5.76 -14.59
N ARG A 127 -5.16 -4.83 -15.47
CA ARG A 127 -4.25 -3.90 -16.13
C ARG A 127 -4.24 -2.59 -15.37
N PHE A 128 -3.09 -2.12 -14.95
CA PHE A 128 -2.96 -0.86 -14.24
C PHE A 128 -2.88 0.34 -15.19
N CYS A 129 -2.93 1.54 -14.64
CA CYS A 129 -2.82 2.78 -15.38
C CYS A 129 -1.42 2.94 -15.98
N THR A 130 -1.32 3.01 -17.29
CA THR A 130 -0.04 3.19 -18.00
C THR A 130 0.41 4.65 -18.12
N VAL A 131 -0.50 5.61 -18.00
CA VAL A 131 -0.18 7.08 -17.97
C VAL A 131 0.18 7.58 -16.60
N CYS A 132 -0.09 6.79 -15.57
CA CYS A 132 0.13 7.19 -14.18
C CYS A 132 1.60 7.07 -13.76
N THR A 133 2.44 6.51 -14.61
CA THR A 133 3.88 6.34 -14.38
C THR A 133 4.63 7.01 -15.51
N ILE A 134 5.29 8.13 -15.24
CA ILE A 134 6.12 8.84 -16.20
C ILE A 134 7.58 8.46 -15.93
N ASN A 135 8.29 8.03 -16.96
CA ASN A 135 9.74 7.91 -16.88
C ASN A 135 10.39 9.22 -17.33
N ALA A 136 11.37 9.68 -16.56
CA ALA A 136 12.22 10.81 -16.94
C ALA A 136 13.11 10.51 -18.17
N ASP A 137 13.33 9.23 -18.49
CA ASP A 137 14.09 8.79 -19.66
C ASP A 137 13.11 8.45 -20.80
N PRO A 138 12.99 9.31 -21.83
CA PRO A 138 12.05 9.10 -22.93
C PRO A 138 12.37 7.85 -23.78
N THR A 139 13.59 7.31 -23.71
CA THR A 139 13.97 6.09 -24.43
C THR A 139 13.41 4.84 -23.75
N LYS A 140 12.97 4.94 -22.49
CA LYS A 140 12.37 3.87 -21.69
C LYS A 140 10.88 4.07 -21.42
N GLU A 141 10.29 5.07 -22.06
CA GLU A 141 8.91 5.50 -21.80
C GLU A 141 7.91 4.34 -21.97
N GLY A 142 8.09 3.50 -22.98
CA GLY A 142 7.24 2.34 -23.24
C GLY A 142 7.25 1.29 -22.13
N ILE A 143 8.38 1.05 -21.47
CA ILE A 143 8.53 0.03 -20.42
C ILE A 143 8.19 0.62 -19.05
N ALA A 144 8.61 1.85 -18.78
CA ALA A 144 8.42 2.48 -17.49
C ALA A 144 6.97 2.93 -17.21
N ALA A 145 6.16 3.02 -18.26
CA ALA A 145 4.74 3.28 -18.13
C ALA A 145 3.92 2.05 -17.68
N HIS A 146 4.57 0.90 -17.49
CA HIS A 146 3.91 -0.36 -17.15
C HIS A 146 4.19 -0.73 -15.69
N PRO A 147 3.24 -0.50 -14.77
CA PRO A 147 3.43 -0.77 -13.35
C PRO A 147 3.10 -2.22 -12.94
N GLU A 148 2.80 -3.08 -13.89
CA GLU A 148 2.49 -4.48 -13.64
C GLU A 148 3.71 -5.23 -13.11
N GLN A 149 3.47 -6.19 -12.21
CA GLN A 149 4.53 -7.00 -11.61
C GLN A 149 4.09 -8.47 -11.51
N VAL A 150 5.03 -9.35 -11.80
CA VAL A 150 4.89 -10.81 -11.65
C VAL A 150 6.08 -11.33 -10.86
N PHE A 151 5.82 -12.23 -9.94
CA PHE A 151 6.85 -12.89 -9.13
C PHE A 151 6.77 -14.40 -9.35
N VAL A 152 7.93 -15.02 -9.51
CA VAL A 152 8.10 -16.49 -9.56
C VAL A 152 9.03 -16.89 -8.43
N ASP A 153 8.56 -17.75 -7.53
CA ASP A 153 9.28 -18.16 -6.32
C ASP A 153 9.83 -16.95 -5.53
N GLY A 154 9.01 -15.91 -5.41
CA GLY A 154 9.33 -14.67 -4.72
C GLY A 154 10.25 -13.71 -5.49
N LYS A 155 10.74 -14.06 -6.70
CA LYS A 155 11.62 -13.21 -7.52
C LYS A 155 10.83 -12.47 -8.59
N PRO A 156 11.02 -11.15 -8.76
CA PRO A 156 10.32 -10.40 -9.79
C PRO A 156 10.81 -10.77 -11.18
N LEU A 157 9.87 -10.87 -12.13
CA LEU A 157 10.15 -10.96 -13.56
C LEU A 157 10.22 -9.57 -14.19
N THR A 158 10.92 -9.45 -15.31
CA THR A 158 10.96 -8.22 -16.11
C THR A 158 9.82 -8.21 -17.12
N GLN A 159 9.07 -7.10 -17.21
CA GLN A 159 8.05 -6.95 -18.23
C GLN A 159 8.68 -6.73 -19.61
N VAL A 160 8.11 -7.39 -20.63
CA VAL A 160 8.42 -7.19 -22.05
C VAL A 160 7.17 -6.74 -22.81
N LEU A 161 7.35 -6.17 -24.00
CA LEU A 161 6.27 -5.56 -24.76
C LEU A 161 5.61 -6.49 -25.78
N SER A 162 6.16 -7.68 -25.97
CA SER A 162 5.57 -8.68 -26.87
C SER A 162 5.65 -10.09 -26.28
N ARG A 163 4.68 -10.93 -26.65
CA ARG A 163 4.66 -12.34 -26.28
C ARG A 163 5.91 -13.09 -26.77
N ALA A 164 6.48 -12.68 -27.91
CA ALA A 164 7.67 -13.31 -28.48
C ALA A 164 8.91 -13.19 -27.58
N GLU A 165 9.00 -12.10 -26.80
CA GLU A 165 10.14 -11.79 -25.91
C GLU A 165 10.04 -12.47 -24.55
N VAL A 166 8.95 -13.22 -24.28
CA VAL A 166 8.77 -13.90 -22.99
C VAL A 166 9.75 -15.07 -22.88
N THR A 167 10.48 -15.08 -21.76
CA THR A 167 11.44 -16.10 -21.33
C THR A 167 11.14 -16.51 -19.89
N GLU A 168 11.96 -17.37 -19.29
CA GLU A 168 11.82 -17.75 -17.87
C GLU A 168 11.95 -16.58 -16.89
N SER A 169 12.61 -15.49 -17.29
CA SER A 169 12.85 -14.31 -16.45
C SER A 169 12.01 -13.08 -16.84
N THR A 170 11.11 -13.24 -17.83
CA THR A 170 10.30 -12.13 -18.34
C THR A 170 8.83 -12.50 -18.41
N PHE A 171 7.96 -11.48 -18.45
CA PHE A 171 6.52 -11.66 -18.64
C PHE A 171 5.97 -10.62 -19.60
N TYR A 172 4.85 -10.95 -20.21
CA TYR A 172 4.09 -10.07 -21.11
C TYR A 172 2.66 -9.91 -20.60
N VAL A 173 2.08 -8.74 -20.80
CA VAL A 173 0.67 -8.47 -20.48
C VAL A 173 -0.12 -8.44 -21.78
N ASP A 174 -0.97 -9.43 -21.96
CA ASP A 174 -1.87 -9.56 -23.11
C ASP A 174 -3.20 -8.87 -22.78
N ASP A 175 -3.36 -7.65 -23.29
CA ASP A 175 -4.55 -6.84 -23.13
C ASP A 175 -5.24 -6.69 -24.49
N PRO A 176 -6.28 -7.50 -24.76
CA PRO A 176 -6.95 -7.51 -26.07
C PRO A 176 -7.78 -6.25 -26.33
N ASP A 177 -8.08 -5.49 -25.30
CA ASP A 177 -8.88 -4.27 -25.40
C ASP A 177 -8.21 -3.14 -24.61
N PRO A 178 -7.04 -2.66 -25.08
CA PRO A 178 -6.40 -1.53 -24.46
C PRO A 178 -7.33 -0.32 -24.61
N VAL A 179 -7.90 0.14 -23.49
CA VAL A 179 -8.68 1.38 -23.47
C VAL A 179 -7.75 2.52 -23.85
N THR A 180 -7.68 2.82 -25.13
CA THR A 180 -6.89 3.90 -25.68
C THR A 180 -7.62 5.21 -25.46
N LEU A 181 -7.40 5.85 -24.32
CA LEU A 181 -7.81 7.23 -24.12
C LEU A 181 -6.75 8.14 -24.78
N LYS A 182 -7.21 9.13 -25.50
CA LYS A 182 -6.33 10.19 -25.98
C LYS A 182 -5.99 11.10 -24.80
N ASN A 183 -4.70 11.34 -24.59
CA ASN A 183 -4.31 12.36 -23.66
C ASN A 183 -4.76 13.74 -24.19
N PRO A 184 -5.67 14.46 -23.51
CA PRO A 184 -6.20 15.73 -24.00
C PRO A 184 -5.15 16.84 -24.10
N LYS A 185 -4.00 16.71 -23.41
CA LYS A 185 -2.93 17.72 -23.43
C LYS A 185 -1.99 17.57 -24.63
N ASN A 186 -1.78 16.37 -25.14
CA ASN A 186 -0.82 16.12 -26.22
C ASN A 186 -1.35 15.29 -27.38
N ASN A 187 -2.64 14.91 -27.35
CA ASN A 187 -3.31 14.10 -28.36
C ASN A 187 -2.63 12.73 -28.64
N GLN A 188 -1.77 12.26 -27.75
CA GLN A 188 -1.16 10.94 -27.87
C GLN A 188 -2.20 9.85 -27.56
N ALA A 189 -2.30 8.86 -28.45
CA ALA A 189 -3.15 7.69 -28.24
C ALA A 189 -2.38 6.61 -27.45
N GLY A 190 -3.10 5.75 -26.74
CA GLY A 190 -2.51 4.56 -26.15
C GLY A 190 -2.35 4.56 -24.63
N TYR A 191 -3.06 5.42 -23.92
CA TYR A 191 -2.95 5.51 -22.48
C TYR A 191 -4.17 4.92 -21.76
N ASN A 192 -3.92 3.97 -20.84
CA ASN A 192 -4.90 3.52 -19.88
C ASN A 192 -4.88 4.43 -18.65
N VAL A 193 -5.95 5.17 -18.44
CA VAL A 193 -6.10 6.07 -17.29
C VAL A 193 -6.79 5.40 -16.09
N LYS A 194 -7.35 4.20 -16.27
CA LYS A 194 -8.02 3.46 -15.19
C LYS A 194 -7.56 2.00 -15.18
N PRO A 195 -7.37 1.41 -13.99
CA PRO A 195 -7.26 -0.03 -13.90
C PRO A 195 -8.51 -0.70 -14.48
N HIS A 196 -8.33 -1.71 -15.30
CA HIS A 196 -9.44 -2.53 -15.83
C HIS A 196 -9.10 -4.01 -15.74
N ARG A 197 -10.12 -4.86 -15.84
CA ARG A 197 -9.97 -6.32 -15.90
C ARG A 197 -10.20 -6.80 -17.34
N GLY A 198 -9.85 -8.02 -17.62
CA GLY A 198 -9.95 -8.62 -18.95
C GLY A 198 -8.60 -8.95 -19.56
N THR A 199 -7.54 -8.77 -18.80
CA THR A 199 -6.14 -8.93 -19.20
C THR A 199 -5.61 -10.30 -18.79
N SER A 200 -4.72 -10.86 -19.59
CA SER A 200 -3.94 -12.07 -19.25
C SER A 200 -2.47 -11.74 -19.06
N TYR A 201 -1.82 -12.44 -18.15
CA TYR A 201 -0.37 -12.38 -17.98
C TYR A 201 0.28 -13.62 -18.56
N VAL A 202 1.33 -13.45 -19.34
CA VAL A 202 2.04 -14.52 -20.03
C VAL A 202 3.44 -14.67 -19.43
N ILE A 203 3.79 -15.88 -19.07
CA ILE A 203 5.10 -16.25 -18.49
C ILE A 203 5.74 -17.40 -19.25
N GLY A 204 7.06 -17.58 -19.10
CA GLY A 204 7.84 -18.62 -19.75
C GLY A 204 8.21 -19.80 -18.85
N VAL A 205 7.65 -19.89 -17.63
CA VAL A 205 7.85 -21.01 -16.72
C VAL A 205 6.56 -21.81 -16.53
N ASP A 206 6.68 -23.08 -16.17
CA ASP A 206 5.51 -23.91 -15.84
C ASP A 206 4.97 -23.54 -14.45
N PRO A 207 3.79 -22.93 -14.35
CA PRO A 207 3.22 -22.51 -13.08
C PRO A 207 2.78 -23.66 -12.16
N ASN A 208 2.78 -24.91 -12.67
CA ASN A 208 2.53 -26.08 -11.82
C ASN A 208 3.78 -26.51 -11.02
N GLN A 209 4.95 -25.99 -11.39
CA GLN A 209 6.21 -26.29 -10.73
C GLN A 209 6.78 -25.10 -9.93
N HIS A 210 6.14 -23.94 -10.03
CA HIS A 210 6.56 -22.69 -9.43
C HIS A 210 5.41 -21.98 -8.71
N GLN A 211 5.73 -21.27 -7.63
CA GLN A 211 4.77 -20.34 -7.05
C GLN A 211 4.78 -19.05 -7.86
N VAL A 212 3.69 -18.80 -8.57
CA VAL A 212 3.54 -17.58 -9.38
C VAL A 212 2.54 -16.65 -8.73
N GLU A 213 2.93 -15.40 -8.53
CA GLU A 213 2.11 -14.34 -7.98
C GLU A 213 2.05 -13.16 -8.96
N VAL A 214 0.86 -12.61 -9.14
CA VAL A 214 0.61 -11.45 -10.02
C VAL A 214 0.01 -10.33 -9.21
N VAL A 215 0.61 -9.16 -9.26
CA VAL A 215 0.10 -7.99 -8.53
C VAL A 215 -1.25 -7.58 -9.10
N GLN A 216 -2.24 -7.42 -8.21
CA GLN A 216 -3.62 -7.10 -8.56
C GLN A 216 -4.14 -5.83 -7.87
N HIS A 217 -3.36 -5.27 -6.94
CA HIS A 217 -3.72 -4.08 -6.19
C HIS A 217 -2.64 -3.00 -6.29
N SER A 218 -3.06 -1.76 -6.41
CA SER A 218 -2.15 -0.61 -6.48
C SER A 218 -1.82 -0.04 -5.10
N ARG A 219 -2.64 -0.34 -4.10
CA ARG A 219 -2.55 0.21 -2.75
C ARG A 219 -2.92 -0.83 -1.71
N ALA A 220 -2.20 -0.86 -0.58
CA ALA A 220 -2.58 -1.66 0.58
C ALA A 220 -3.73 -0.99 1.35
N LEU A 221 -3.46 0.17 1.90
CA LEU A 221 -4.31 0.89 2.83
C LEU A 221 -4.42 2.36 2.42
N SER A 222 -5.58 2.96 2.62
CA SER A 222 -5.81 4.40 2.55
C SER A 222 -6.26 4.89 3.93
N PHE A 223 -5.54 5.82 4.52
CA PHE A 223 -5.84 6.39 5.83
C PHE A 223 -6.64 7.68 5.64
N ASN A 224 -7.90 7.65 6.03
CA ASN A 224 -8.85 8.75 5.80
C ASN A 224 -9.25 9.46 7.11
N THR A 225 -8.61 9.12 8.22
CA THR A 225 -8.88 9.68 9.55
C THR A 225 -7.62 9.70 10.39
N ASP A 226 -7.67 10.39 11.53
CA ASP A 226 -6.59 10.43 12.52
C ASP A 226 -6.65 9.23 13.49
N ASN A 227 -5.63 9.12 14.34
CA ASN A 227 -5.49 8.12 15.41
C ASN A 227 -5.43 6.67 14.88
N ILE A 228 -4.72 6.47 13.77
CA ILE A 228 -4.41 5.14 13.22
C ILE A 228 -3.01 4.74 13.66
N ALA A 229 -2.86 3.50 14.10
CA ALA A 229 -1.57 2.87 14.35
C ALA A 229 -1.43 1.60 13.53
N LEU A 230 -0.24 1.38 12.96
CA LEU A 230 0.11 0.18 12.19
C LEU A 230 1.42 -0.39 12.72
N SER A 231 1.47 -1.69 13.08
CA SER A 231 2.70 -2.28 13.63
C SER A 231 2.81 -3.79 13.43
N GLY A 232 4.05 -4.24 13.25
CA GLY A 232 4.40 -5.67 13.27
C GLY A 232 4.01 -6.48 12.05
N LEU A 233 3.59 -5.86 10.94
CA LEU A 233 3.25 -6.55 9.70
C LEU A 233 4.18 -6.13 8.55
N THR A 234 4.35 -7.02 7.59
CA THR A 234 4.99 -6.72 6.31
C THR A 234 3.93 -6.27 5.30
N VAL A 235 4.22 -5.22 4.53
CA VAL A 235 3.37 -4.77 3.41
C VAL A 235 4.20 -4.84 2.14
N GLU A 236 3.76 -5.60 1.13
CA GLU A 236 4.58 -5.84 -0.06
C GLU A 236 3.76 -6.06 -1.34
N LYS A 237 4.44 -6.00 -2.49
CA LYS A 237 3.92 -6.36 -3.82
C LYS A 237 2.65 -5.60 -4.20
N TYR A 238 2.67 -4.28 -4.03
CA TYR A 238 1.67 -3.39 -4.58
C TYR A 238 2.21 -2.66 -5.79
N SER A 239 1.35 -2.38 -6.76
CA SER A 239 1.77 -1.68 -7.98
C SER A 239 2.16 -0.24 -7.66
N ALA A 240 3.36 0.17 -8.07
CA ALA A 240 3.87 1.53 -7.92
C ALA A 240 3.23 2.46 -8.96
N VAL A 241 1.94 2.70 -8.86
CA VAL A 241 1.25 3.69 -9.69
C VAL A 241 1.54 5.06 -9.13
N GLN A 242 2.47 5.81 -9.76
CA GLN A 242 2.63 7.23 -9.46
C GLN A 242 1.41 7.98 -9.98
N ARG A 243 0.73 8.66 -9.08
CA ARG A 243 -0.43 9.47 -9.42
C ARG A 243 0.01 10.91 -9.60
N TRP A 244 -0.24 11.44 -10.78
CA TRP A 244 -0.25 12.88 -11.02
C TRP A 244 -1.68 13.40 -10.83
N ASP A 245 -1.81 14.57 -10.26
CA ASP A 245 -3.09 15.28 -10.24
C ASP A 245 -3.47 15.59 -11.69
N TYR A 246 -4.38 14.81 -12.22
CA TYR A 246 -4.94 14.98 -13.55
C TYR A 246 -6.41 15.35 -13.42
N GLU A 247 -6.75 16.53 -13.88
CA GLU A 247 -8.15 16.94 -14.05
C GLU A 247 -8.67 16.37 -15.36
N ASP A 248 -9.50 15.37 -15.28
CA ASP A 248 -10.28 14.87 -16.39
C ASP A 248 -11.65 15.56 -16.35
N PRO A 249 -12.05 16.29 -17.41
CA PRO A 249 -13.33 16.99 -17.46
C PRO A 249 -14.55 16.07 -17.39
N GLU A 250 -14.42 14.78 -17.70
CA GLU A 250 -15.51 13.79 -17.61
C GLU A 250 -15.50 13.00 -16.29
N ILE A 251 -14.38 12.93 -15.59
CA ILE A 251 -14.17 12.10 -14.41
C ILE A 251 -14.01 12.93 -13.13
N GLY A 252 -13.81 14.25 -13.27
CA GLY A 252 -13.51 15.15 -12.15
C GLY A 252 -12.07 15.03 -11.64
N THR A 253 -11.75 15.78 -10.59
CA THR A 253 -10.43 15.78 -9.98
C THR A 253 -10.18 14.44 -9.31
N ILE A 254 -9.25 13.66 -9.85
CA ILE A 254 -8.76 12.47 -9.20
C ILE A 254 -7.63 12.88 -8.25
N SER A 255 -7.95 13.36 -7.05
CA SER A 255 -6.97 13.56 -6.00
C SER A 255 -6.70 12.26 -5.25
N GLY A 256 -5.47 11.89 -5.11
CA GLY A 256 -5.07 10.72 -4.36
C GLY A 256 -3.65 10.86 -3.88
N GLY A 257 -3.48 11.33 -2.67
CA GLY A 257 -2.30 11.07 -1.89
C GLY A 257 -2.37 9.64 -1.38
N GLY A 258 -1.62 8.72 -1.97
CA GLY A 258 -1.38 7.40 -1.41
C GLY A 258 0.09 7.33 -1.04
N MET A 259 0.40 7.19 0.24
CA MET A 259 1.74 6.85 0.66
C MET A 259 1.92 5.35 0.44
N VAL A 260 2.72 4.97 -0.56
CA VAL A 260 3.21 3.61 -0.67
C VAL A 260 4.36 3.50 0.32
N VAL A 261 4.14 2.88 1.47
CA VAL A 261 5.22 2.47 2.35
C VAL A 261 5.76 1.16 1.77
N ALA A 262 6.74 1.26 0.90
CA ALA A 262 7.59 0.13 0.56
C ALA A 262 8.64 0.00 1.67
N ALA A 263 8.41 -0.90 2.61
CA ALA A 263 9.47 -1.32 3.51
C ALA A 263 10.31 -2.39 2.78
N HIS A 264 11.60 -2.11 2.63
CA HIS A 264 12.61 -3.09 2.21
C HIS A 264 13.01 -3.96 3.39
#